data_bd0b108ad85c3e3fb93571f06cde5fe3
#
_entry.id   bd0b108ad85c3e3fb93571f06cde5fe3
#
_cell.length_a   1.000
_cell.length_b   1.000
_cell.length_c   1.000
_cell.angle_alpha   90.00
_cell.angle_beta   90.00
_cell.angle_gamma   90.00
#
_symmetry.space_group_name_H-M   'P 1'
#
loop_
_entity.id
_entity.type
_entity.pdbx_description
1 polymer ?
#
loop_
_entity_poly.entity_id
_entity_poly.type
_entity_poly.pdbx_seq_one_letter_code
_entity_poly.pdbx_strand_id
1 'polypeptide(L)'
;MALPRTVLVKQHLTDRRIGDIPAEVQKQLSGSGLGAKLAPGSRIAVGVGSRGISNIAMIVRAVVDYWKSRGMQPFIFPAMGSHGAATAEGQADVLAHYGIHEATMGVPVVSDLGVVSVGKTDDGIEAFMDQNAFESDGVMLIGRVKWHTDFAGKIESGLYKMMAIGLGKFAGAQNYHTHAYKKGLD
;
A
#
# COMPACT_ATOMS: atom_id res chain seq x y z
N MET A 1 0.32 -38.48 27.73
CA MET A 1 1.06 -37.44 26.94
C MET A 1 1.07 -36.18 27.81
N ALA A 2 2.23 -35.66 28.21
CA ALA A 2 2.32 -34.44 28.99
C ALA A 2 2.16 -33.21 28.06
N LEU A 3 1.31 -32.26 28.47
CA LEU A 3 1.17 -31.00 27.77
C LEU A 3 2.44 -30.15 27.91
N PRO A 4 2.83 -29.37 26.89
CA PRO A 4 3.97 -28.48 26.99
C PRO A 4 3.75 -27.44 28.08
N ARG A 5 4.81 -27.10 28.81
CA ARG A 5 4.75 -26.05 29.83
C ARG A 5 4.81 -24.69 29.14
N THR A 6 3.96 -23.76 29.57
CA THR A 6 3.98 -22.37 29.16
C THR A 6 4.62 -21.49 30.23
N VAL A 7 5.32 -20.45 29.82
CA VAL A 7 5.89 -19.45 30.72
C VAL A 7 5.41 -18.06 30.28
N LEU A 8 5.21 -17.18 31.25
CA LEU A 8 4.93 -15.78 30.98
C LEU A 8 6.26 -15.05 30.74
N VAL A 9 6.37 -14.40 29.58
CA VAL A 9 7.53 -13.60 29.23
C VAL A 9 7.11 -12.13 29.13
N LYS A 10 7.75 -11.26 29.91
CA LYS A 10 7.60 -9.81 29.81
C LYS A 10 8.75 -9.26 29.01
N GLN A 11 8.45 -8.68 27.85
CA GLN A 11 9.42 -7.98 27.01
C GLN A 11 9.38 -6.47 27.27
N HIS A 12 10.55 -5.85 27.38
CA HIS A 12 10.71 -4.40 27.43
C HIS A 12 11.25 -3.95 26.09
N LEU A 13 10.38 -3.32 25.31
CA LEU A 13 10.77 -2.76 24.00
C LEU A 13 11.04 -1.27 24.15
N THR A 14 12.07 -0.80 23.45
CA THR A 14 12.33 0.64 23.37
C THR A 14 11.18 1.34 22.65
N ASP A 15 10.62 2.37 23.26
CA ASP A 15 9.58 3.19 22.64
C ASP A 15 10.23 4.08 21.58
N ARG A 16 9.84 3.86 20.31
CA ARG A 16 10.28 4.62 19.15
C ARG A 16 9.12 5.27 18.42
N ARG A 17 8.01 5.53 19.12
CA ARG A 17 6.83 6.16 18.51
C ARG A 17 7.15 7.57 18.04
N ILE A 18 6.59 7.90 16.88
CA ILE A 18 6.62 9.27 16.35
C ILE A 18 5.54 10.06 17.10
N GLY A 19 5.92 11.14 17.77
CA GLY A 19 5.01 11.96 18.58
C GLY A 19 4.06 12.79 17.72
N ASP A 20 4.56 13.41 16.65
CA ASP A 20 3.78 14.19 15.69
C ASP A 20 3.91 13.60 14.30
N ILE A 21 2.96 12.72 13.94
CA ILE A 21 2.94 12.02 12.65
C ILE A 21 2.75 13.01 11.49
N PRO A 22 1.79 13.94 11.51
CA PRO A 22 1.63 14.91 10.42
C PRO A 22 2.90 15.72 10.15
N ALA A 23 3.53 16.24 11.18
CA ALA A 23 4.77 17.01 11.03
C ALA A 23 5.92 16.15 10.47
N GLU A 24 6.05 14.91 10.91
CA GLU A 24 7.10 14.02 10.40
C GLU A 24 6.84 13.62 8.94
N VAL A 25 5.59 13.34 8.54
CA VAL A 25 5.23 13.09 7.14
C VAL A 25 5.57 14.29 6.26
N GLN A 26 5.18 15.48 6.67
CA GLN A 26 5.50 16.73 5.95
C GLN A 26 7.03 16.92 5.79
N LYS A 27 7.78 16.72 6.85
CA LYS A 27 9.25 16.84 6.86
C LYS A 27 9.89 15.83 5.89
N GLN A 28 9.51 14.56 5.96
CA GLN A 28 10.08 13.50 5.12
C GLN A 28 9.75 13.70 3.65
N LEU A 29 8.50 14.02 3.33
CA LEU A 29 8.08 14.26 1.95
C LEU A 29 8.71 15.53 1.36
N SER A 30 8.81 16.61 2.13
CA SER A 30 9.47 17.83 1.69
C SER A 30 10.97 17.63 1.44
N GLY A 31 11.62 16.83 2.28
CA GLY A 31 13.04 16.50 2.14
C GLY A 31 13.35 15.50 1.02
N SER A 32 12.35 14.76 0.53
CA SER A 32 12.55 13.71 -0.49
C SER A 32 12.76 14.21 -1.91
N GLY A 33 12.35 15.45 -2.21
CA GLY A 33 12.35 16.01 -3.57
C GLY A 33 11.37 15.36 -4.55
N LEU A 34 10.52 14.42 -4.10
CA LEU A 34 9.61 13.67 -4.97
C LEU A 34 8.63 14.55 -5.74
N GLY A 35 8.17 15.65 -5.13
CA GLY A 35 7.25 16.59 -5.77
C GLY A 35 7.87 17.54 -6.78
N ALA A 36 9.20 17.60 -6.89
CA ALA A 36 9.89 18.60 -7.73
C ALA A 36 9.69 18.40 -9.25
N LYS A 37 9.33 17.19 -9.66
CA LYS A 37 9.12 16.82 -11.07
C LYS A 37 7.66 16.91 -11.52
N LEU A 38 6.75 17.21 -10.61
CA LEU A 38 5.32 17.22 -10.89
C LEU A 38 4.83 18.66 -11.05
N ALA A 39 4.04 18.92 -12.08
CA ALA A 39 3.41 20.22 -12.30
C ALA A 39 2.23 20.41 -11.31
N PRO A 40 1.91 21.66 -10.91
CA PRO A 40 0.67 21.95 -10.20
C PRO A 40 -0.54 21.42 -10.97
N GLY A 41 -1.51 20.84 -10.25
CA GLY A 41 -2.67 20.19 -10.85
C GLY A 41 -2.48 18.71 -11.17
N SER A 42 -1.26 18.17 -11.08
CA SER A 42 -1.00 16.73 -11.29
C SER A 42 -1.86 15.84 -10.38
N ARG A 43 -2.37 14.76 -10.94
CA ARG A 43 -3.13 13.73 -10.23
C ARG A 43 -2.19 12.76 -9.53
N ILE A 44 -2.38 12.58 -8.23
CA ILE A 44 -1.54 11.68 -7.40
C ILE A 44 -2.37 10.53 -6.86
N ALA A 45 -2.06 9.32 -7.28
CA ALA A 45 -2.69 8.11 -6.79
C ALA A 45 -2.02 7.66 -5.47
N VAL A 46 -2.76 7.71 -4.36
CA VAL A 46 -2.28 7.27 -3.05
C VAL A 46 -2.80 5.87 -2.76
N GLY A 47 -1.97 4.87 -3.01
CA GLY A 47 -2.30 3.46 -2.82
C GLY A 47 -2.11 3.02 -1.38
N VAL A 48 -3.18 2.53 -0.76
CA VAL A 48 -3.19 2.09 0.64
C VAL A 48 -3.34 0.58 0.74
N GLY A 49 -2.44 -0.05 1.50
CA GLY A 49 -2.46 -1.50 1.72
C GLY A 49 -3.53 -1.94 2.72
N SER A 50 -3.88 -3.23 2.68
CA SER A 50 -4.90 -3.85 3.55
C SER A 50 -4.42 -4.19 4.96
N ARG A 51 -3.12 -4.19 5.23
CA ARG A 51 -2.58 -4.46 6.57
C ARG A 51 -2.54 -3.16 7.36
N GLY A 52 -3.34 -3.09 8.42
CA GLY A 52 -3.36 -1.93 9.30
C GLY A 52 -2.00 -1.70 9.97
N ILE A 53 -1.67 -0.44 10.11
CA ILE A 53 -0.58 0.07 10.95
C ILE A 53 -1.17 1.08 11.92
N SER A 54 -0.52 1.26 13.07
CA SER A 54 -0.98 2.29 14.02
C SER A 54 -1.10 3.63 13.32
N ASN A 55 -2.23 4.31 13.55
CA ASN A 55 -2.50 5.64 13.00
C ASN A 55 -2.53 5.72 11.46
N ILE A 56 -2.87 4.63 10.76
CA ILE A 56 -2.86 4.61 9.29
C ILE A 56 -3.72 5.73 8.69
N ALA A 57 -4.89 6.00 9.24
CA ALA A 57 -5.75 7.09 8.77
C ALA A 57 -5.07 8.46 8.90
N MET A 58 -4.37 8.71 10.01
CA MET A 58 -3.61 9.95 10.22
C MET A 58 -2.44 10.07 9.24
N ILE A 59 -1.73 8.97 8.97
CA ILE A 59 -0.64 8.94 7.99
C ILE A 59 -1.18 9.24 6.59
N VAL A 60 -2.24 8.56 6.17
CA VAL A 60 -2.87 8.77 4.86
C VAL A 60 -3.37 10.20 4.72
N ARG A 61 -4.03 10.74 5.75
CA ARG A 61 -4.50 12.12 5.76
C ARG A 61 -3.34 13.11 5.62
N ALA A 62 -2.25 12.91 6.35
CA ALA A 62 -1.07 13.79 6.29
C ALA A 62 -0.42 13.77 4.89
N VAL A 63 -0.39 12.61 4.23
CA VAL A 63 0.09 12.47 2.85
C VAL A 63 -0.82 13.21 1.87
N VAL A 64 -2.14 13.05 2.01
CA VAL A 64 -3.14 13.77 1.19
C VAL A 64 -2.99 15.29 1.36
N ASP A 65 -2.90 15.76 2.60
CA ASP A 65 -2.74 17.19 2.91
C ASP A 65 -1.42 17.75 2.37
N TYR A 66 -0.34 16.97 2.40
CA TYR A 66 0.92 17.33 1.76
C TYR A 66 0.74 17.59 0.27
N TRP A 67 0.16 16.65 -0.47
CA TRP A 67 -0.02 16.81 -1.91
C TRP A 67 -0.97 17.96 -2.25
N LYS A 68 -2.05 18.12 -1.50
CA LYS A 68 -2.97 19.27 -1.65
C LYS A 68 -2.25 20.60 -1.42
N SER A 69 -1.40 20.70 -0.42
CA SER A 69 -0.64 21.93 -0.12
C SER A 69 0.35 22.29 -1.24
N ARG A 70 0.70 21.34 -2.09
CA ARG A 70 1.55 21.53 -3.28
C ARG A 70 0.74 21.83 -4.56
N GLY A 71 -0.57 22.00 -4.43
CA GLY A 71 -1.46 22.26 -5.57
C GLY A 71 -1.75 21.03 -6.42
N MET A 72 -1.47 19.82 -5.91
CA MET A 72 -1.78 18.56 -6.59
C MET A 72 -3.21 18.10 -6.32
N GLN A 73 -3.67 17.13 -7.09
CA GLN A 73 -4.99 16.50 -6.98
C GLN A 73 -4.85 15.04 -6.53
N PRO A 74 -4.64 14.78 -5.22
CA PRO A 74 -4.55 13.42 -4.74
C PRO A 74 -5.92 12.72 -4.72
N PHE A 75 -5.90 11.42 -4.98
CA PHE A 75 -7.00 10.50 -4.69
C PHE A 75 -6.44 9.25 -4.03
N ILE A 76 -7.27 8.54 -3.27
CA ILE A 76 -6.91 7.31 -2.58
C ILE A 76 -7.44 6.12 -3.35
N PHE A 77 -6.68 5.04 -3.41
CA PHE A 77 -7.16 3.76 -3.94
C PHE A 77 -6.64 2.58 -3.11
N PRO A 78 -7.36 1.45 -3.07
CA PRO A 78 -6.90 0.25 -2.38
C PRO A 78 -5.84 -0.47 -3.21
N ALA A 79 -4.61 -0.50 -2.70
CA ALA A 79 -3.49 -1.27 -3.28
C ALA A 79 -3.28 -2.55 -2.47
N MET A 80 -4.17 -3.54 -2.61
CA MET A 80 -4.23 -4.67 -1.70
C MET A 80 -4.43 -6.04 -2.36
N GLY A 81 -4.22 -6.14 -3.66
CA GLY A 81 -4.27 -7.41 -4.40
C GLY A 81 -5.65 -8.04 -4.36
N SER A 82 -5.74 -9.27 -3.84
CA SER A 82 -6.98 -10.04 -3.71
C SER A 82 -7.71 -9.87 -2.37
N HIS A 83 -7.25 -9.00 -1.48
CA HIS A 83 -7.95 -8.73 -0.21
C HIS A 83 -9.31 -8.06 -0.44
N GLY A 84 -10.13 -7.97 0.61
CA GLY A 84 -11.47 -7.42 0.47
C GLY A 84 -12.37 -8.27 -0.42
N ALA A 85 -12.29 -9.59 -0.27
CA ALA A 85 -13.00 -10.57 -1.09
C ALA A 85 -12.75 -10.43 -2.61
N ALA A 86 -11.68 -9.76 -3.01
CA ALA A 86 -11.35 -9.45 -4.40
C ALA A 86 -12.47 -8.67 -5.14
N THR A 87 -13.23 -7.85 -4.41
CA THR A 87 -14.26 -6.97 -4.97
C THR A 87 -13.91 -5.50 -4.72
N ALA A 88 -14.42 -4.61 -5.57
CA ALA A 88 -14.21 -3.18 -5.41
C ALA A 88 -14.82 -2.68 -4.09
N GLU A 89 -16.05 -3.08 -3.79
CA GLU A 89 -16.75 -2.74 -2.55
C GLU A 89 -16.01 -3.25 -1.32
N GLY A 90 -15.61 -4.54 -1.32
CA GLY A 90 -14.89 -5.13 -0.19
C GLY A 90 -13.53 -4.48 0.05
N GLN A 91 -12.85 -3.99 -0.98
CA GLN A 91 -11.61 -3.23 -0.84
C GLN A 91 -11.86 -1.83 -0.27
N ALA A 92 -12.93 -1.16 -0.70
CA ALA A 92 -13.37 0.12 -0.12
C ALA A 92 -13.75 -0.04 1.36
N ASP A 93 -14.47 -1.11 1.71
CA ASP A 93 -14.84 -1.41 3.09
C ASP A 93 -13.64 -1.64 4.00
N VAL A 94 -12.58 -2.30 3.51
CA VAL A 94 -11.33 -2.43 4.26
C VAL A 94 -10.72 -1.07 4.59
N LEU A 95 -10.72 -0.13 3.65
CA LEU A 95 -10.23 1.22 3.90
C LEU A 95 -11.15 1.97 4.87
N ALA A 96 -12.46 1.87 4.68
CA ALA A 96 -13.45 2.51 5.54
C ALA A 96 -13.35 2.01 6.99
N HIS A 97 -13.08 0.71 7.19
CA HIS A 97 -12.84 0.15 8.53
C HIS A 97 -11.64 0.80 9.24
N TYR A 98 -10.64 1.26 8.51
CA TYR A 98 -9.52 2.04 9.06
C TYR A 98 -9.82 3.54 9.18
N GLY A 99 -11.03 3.97 8.89
CA GLY A 99 -11.41 5.39 8.90
C GLY A 99 -10.94 6.15 7.66
N ILE A 100 -10.61 5.44 6.58
CA ILE A 100 -10.16 6.03 5.32
C ILE A 100 -11.32 6.02 4.32
N HIS A 101 -12.06 7.12 4.26
CA HIS A 101 -13.16 7.36 3.32
C HIS A 101 -13.21 8.84 2.95
N GLU A 102 -13.95 9.20 1.90
CA GLU A 102 -13.97 10.55 1.34
C GLU A 102 -14.22 11.65 2.38
N ALA A 103 -15.20 11.45 3.26
CA ALA A 103 -15.54 12.44 4.27
C ALA A 103 -14.41 12.73 5.27
N THR A 104 -13.60 11.72 5.63
CA THR A 104 -12.45 11.88 6.54
C THR A 104 -11.20 12.35 5.83
N MET A 105 -11.01 11.96 4.58
CA MET A 105 -9.80 12.26 3.81
C MET A 105 -9.91 13.54 2.96
N GLY A 106 -11.13 14.00 2.66
CA GLY A 106 -11.36 15.20 1.87
C GLY A 106 -10.86 15.09 0.41
N VAL A 107 -10.77 13.86 -0.10
CA VAL A 107 -10.41 13.50 -1.47
C VAL A 107 -11.15 12.23 -1.87
N PRO A 108 -11.34 11.97 -3.18
CA PRO A 108 -11.98 10.74 -3.64
C PRO A 108 -11.26 9.47 -3.17
N VAL A 109 -12.04 8.43 -2.83
CA VAL A 109 -11.57 7.06 -2.63
C VAL A 109 -12.09 6.22 -3.79
N VAL A 110 -11.21 5.95 -4.74
CA VAL A 110 -11.52 5.25 -5.99
C VAL A 110 -11.20 3.77 -5.83
N SER A 111 -12.23 2.94 -5.71
CA SER A 111 -12.05 1.48 -5.62
C SER A 111 -12.58 0.83 -6.88
N ASP A 112 -11.66 0.26 -7.66
CA ASP A 112 -11.90 -0.43 -8.90
C ASP A 112 -11.02 -1.68 -8.97
N LEU A 113 -11.32 -2.63 -9.86
CA LEU A 113 -10.51 -3.82 -10.13
C LEU A 113 -9.85 -3.78 -11.51
N GLY A 114 -10.12 -2.75 -12.30
CA GLY A 114 -9.50 -2.56 -13.62
C GLY A 114 -7.98 -2.46 -13.51
N VAL A 115 -7.30 -3.16 -14.41
CA VAL A 115 -5.83 -3.16 -14.48
C VAL A 115 -5.36 -2.99 -15.93
N VAL A 116 -4.15 -2.46 -16.07
CA VAL A 116 -3.41 -2.44 -17.34
C VAL A 116 -2.17 -3.30 -17.22
N SER A 117 -1.75 -3.93 -18.32
CA SER A 117 -0.45 -4.60 -18.40
C SER A 117 0.64 -3.56 -18.56
N VAL A 118 1.64 -3.60 -17.70
CA VAL A 118 2.81 -2.69 -17.79
C VAL A 118 4.06 -3.38 -18.33
N GLY A 119 3.90 -4.61 -18.84
CA GLY A 119 4.96 -5.39 -19.47
C GLY A 119 5.12 -6.77 -18.83
N LYS A 120 6.23 -7.42 -19.16
CA LYS A 120 6.61 -8.73 -18.65
C LYS A 120 7.99 -8.69 -18.03
N THR A 121 8.20 -9.46 -16.97
CA THR A 121 9.52 -9.72 -16.43
C THR A 121 10.34 -10.62 -17.36
N ASP A 122 11.65 -10.72 -17.11
CA ASP A 122 12.53 -11.62 -17.88
C ASP A 122 12.09 -13.10 -17.79
N ASP A 123 11.43 -13.47 -16.68
CA ASP A 123 10.84 -14.81 -16.48
C ASP A 123 9.48 -15.00 -17.17
N GLY A 124 9.00 -14.00 -17.90
CA GLY A 124 7.75 -14.03 -18.64
C GLY A 124 6.49 -13.80 -17.79
N ILE A 125 6.63 -13.31 -16.56
CA ILE A 125 5.50 -12.96 -15.70
C ILE A 125 4.95 -11.62 -16.17
N GLU A 126 3.68 -11.58 -16.53
CA GLU A 126 3.01 -10.33 -16.87
C GLU A 126 2.75 -9.49 -15.61
N ALA A 127 3.20 -8.24 -15.64
CA ALA A 127 3.01 -7.30 -14.55
C ALA A 127 1.79 -6.40 -14.83
N PHE A 128 0.95 -6.26 -13.81
CA PHE A 128 -0.27 -5.46 -13.88
C PHE A 128 -0.22 -4.28 -12.92
N MET A 129 -0.92 -3.22 -13.30
CA MET A 129 -1.09 -2.03 -12.46
C MET A 129 -2.55 -1.58 -12.49
N ASP A 130 -3.06 -1.13 -11.35
CA ASP A 130 -4.37 -0.47 -11.24
C ASP A 130 -4.50 0.62 -12.30
N GLN A 131 -5.61 0.60 -13.05
CA GLN A 131 -5.82 1.49 -14.19
C GLN A 131 -5.82 2.96 -13.76
N ASN A 132 -6.50 3.32 -12.67
CA ASN A 132 -6.57 4.69 -12.18
C ASN A 132 -5.20 5.21 -11.74
N ALA A 133 -4.39 4.32 -11.14
CA ALA A 133 -3.02 4.63 -10.75
C ALA A 133 -2.12 4.81 -11.98
N PHE A 134 -2.27 3.97 -13.01
CA PHE A 134 -1.53 4.08 -14.27
C PHE A 134 -1.83 5.38 -15.01
N GLU A 135 -3.08 5.81 -15.00
CA GLU A 135 -3.55 7.05 -15.64
C GLU A 135 -3.25 8.33 -14.82
N SER A 136 -2.58 8.20 -13.67
CA SER A 136 -2.18 9.34 -12.83
C SER A 136 -0.76 9.81 -13.16
N ASP A 137 -0.42 11.03 -12.75
CA ASP A 137 0.91 11.61 -12.97
C ASP A 137 1.95 11.12 -11.96
N GLY A 138 1.48 10.56 -10.84
CA GLY A 138 2.34 10.02 -9.81
C GLY A 138 1.63 9.03 -8.90
N VAL A 139 2.37 8.02 -8.44
CA VAL A 139 1.85 6.99 -7.53
C VAL A 139 2.66 6.97 -6.25
N MET A 140 1.96 6.96 -5.14
CA MET A 140 2.54 6.84 -3.80
C MET A 140 1.89 5.69 -3.05
N LEU A 141 2.70 4.81 -2.48
CA LEU A 141 2.23 3.65 -1.75
C LEU A 141 2.40 3.82 -0.24
N ILE A 142 1.37 3.48 0.51
CA ILE A 142 1.36 3.47 1.97
C ILE A 142 1.02 2.06 2.44
N GLY A 143 1.93 1.42 3.15
CA GLY A 143 1.72 0.07 3.61
C GLY A 143 2.63 -0.32 4.76
N ARG A 144 2.30 -1.42 5.41
CA ARG A 144 3.09 -1.98 6.50
C ARG A 144 4.35 -2.63 5.98
N VAL A 145 5.49 -2.20 6.47
CA VAL A 145 6.77 -2.91 6.28
C VAL A 145 6.84 -4.03 7.31
N LYS A 146 6.93 -5.27 6.83
CA LYS A 146 7.03 -6.48 7.65
C LYS A 146 7.73 -7.59 6.87
N TRP A 147 8.14 -8.62 7.55
CA TRP A 147 8.66 -9.83 6.92
C TRP A 147 7.54 -10.68 6.35
N HIS A 148 7.85 -11.52 5.36
CA HIS A 148 6.88 -12.48 4.85
C HIS A 148 6.66 -13.61 5.88
N THR A 149 5.50 -14.25 5.82
CA THR A 149 5.15 -15.32 6.76
C THR A 149 5.63 -16.69 6.30
N ASP A 150 5.86 -16.87 5.00
CA ASP A 150 6.04 -18.19 4.39
C ASP A 150 7.41 -18.38 3.74
N PHE A 151 8.13 -17.31 3.40
CA PHE A 151 9.46 -17.41 2.81
C PHE A 151 10.39 -16.32 3.33
N ALA A 152 11.70 -16.60 3.25
CA ALA A 152 12.76 -15.66 3.54
C ALA A 152 13.58 -15.39 2.26
N GLY A 153 13.85 -14.13 1.97
CA GLY A 153 14.58 -13.73 0.79
C GLY A 153 15.18 -12.32 0.96
N LYS A 154 15.86 -11.83 -0.06
CA LYS A 154 16.40 -10.46 -0.06
C LYS A 154 15.32 -9.41 0.02
N ILE A 155 14.15 -9.68 -0.58
CA ILE A 155 12.97 -8.83 -0.59
C ILE A 155 11.76 -9.73 -0.36
N GLU A 156 11.19 -9.66 0.83
CA GLU A 156 10.10 -10.55 1.24
C GLU A 156 8.73 -9.85 1.19
N SER A 157 8.68 -8.57 1.47
CA SER A 157 7.42 -7.83 1.67
C SER A 157 7.66 -6.32 1.55
N GLY A 158 6.75 -5.50 2.12
CA GLY A 158 6.83 -4.05 2.09
C GLY A 158 6.41 -3.47 0.74
N LEU A 159 7.04 -2.38 0.33
CA LEU A 159 6.65 -1.65 -0.87
C LEU A 159 6.81 -2.47 -2.16
N TYR A 160 7.82 -3.32 -2.26
CA TYR A 160 7.98 -4.19 -3.43
C TYR A 160 6.80 -5.15 -3.60
N LYS A 161 6.35 -5.77 -2.50
CA LYS A 161 5.13 -6.60 -2.54
C LYS A 161 3.89 -5.78 -2.90
N MET A 162 3.79 -4.56 -2.43
CA MET A 162 2.69 -3.66 -2.81
C MET A 162 2.76 -3.29 -4.29
N MET A 163 3.95 -3.08 -4.86
CA MET A 163 4.11 -2.84 -6.29
C MET A 163 3.70 -4.06 -7.11
N ALA A 164 4.19 -5.25 -6.75
CA ALA A 164 3.94 -6.47 -7.52
C ALA A 164 2.48 -6.98 -7.40
N ILE A 165 1.93 -6.99 -6.20
CA ILE A 165 0.62 -7.59 -5.90
C ILE A 165 -0.44 -6.52 -5.61
N GLY A 166 -0.09 -5.51 -4.81
CA GLY A 166 -1.04 -4.47 -4.41
C GLY A 166 -1.57 -3.67 -5.59
N LEU A 167 -0.66 -3.13 -6.41
CA LEU A 167 -0.99 -2.41 -7.63
C LEU A 167 -1.63 -3.30 -8.69
N GLY A 168 -1.20 -4.56 -8.79
CA GLY A 168 -1.73 -5.53 -9.75
C GLY A 168 -3.14 -6.01 -9.44
N LYS A 169 -3.74 -5.58 -8.32
CA LYS A 169 -5.09 -5.95 -7.91
C LYS A 169 -5.26 -7.48 -7.89
N PHE A 170 -6.49 -7.96 -8.13
CA PHE A 170 -6.75 -9.41 -8.19
C PHE A 170 -5.99 -10.09 -9.32
N ALA A 171 -5.96 -9.49 -10.51
CA ALA A 171 -5.29 -10.06 -11.68
C ALA A 171 -3.78 -10.26 -11.42
N GLY A 172 -3.10 -9.24 -10.87
CA GLY A 172 -1.69 -9.35 -10.51
C GLY A 172 -1.43 -10.38 -9.41
N ALA A 173 -2.26 -10.40 -8.36
CA ALA A 173 -2.15 -11.38 -7.29
C ALA A 173 -2.32 -12.82 -7.80
N GLN A 174 -3.31 -13.07 -8.64
CA GLN A 174 -3.56 -14.39 -9.23
C GLN A 174 -2.40 -14.85 -10.12
N ASN A 175 -1.92 -13.96 -10.99
CA ASN A 175 -0.81 -14.26 -11.89
C ASN A 175 0.47 -14.59 -11.13
N TYR A 176 0.82 -13.75 -10.15
CA TYR A 176 2.02 -13.93 -9.34
C TYR A 176 1.98 -15.22 -8.51
N HIS A 177 0.86 -15.50 -7.83
CA HIS A 177 0.72 -16.74 -7.06
C HIS A 177 0.74 -17.99 -7.96
N THR A 178 0.12 -17.95 -9.13
CA THR A 178 0.16 -19.05 -10.10
C THR A 178 1.59 -19.35 -10.54
N HIS A 179 2.40 -18.29 -10.76
CA HIS A 179 3.81 -18.45 -11.10
C HIS A 179 4.62 -19.01 -9.95
N ALA A 180 4.42 -18.49 -8.74
CA ALA A 180 5.07 -18.95 -7.53
C ALA A 180 4.80 -20.44 -7.23
N TYR A 181 3.60 -20.91 -7.47
CA TYR A 181 3.26 -22.35 -7.35
C TYR A 181 4.03 -23.23 -8.34
N LYS A 182 4.37 -22.71 -9.51
CA LYS A 182 5.06 -23.49 -10.56
C LYS A 182 6.58 -23.46 -10.41
N LYS A 183 7.14 -22.36 -9.96
CA LYS A 183 8.59 -22.12 -9.97
C LYS A 183 9.22 -21.84 -8.59
N GLY A 184 8.41 -21.73 -7.54
CA GLY A 184 8.86 -21.30 -6.22
C GLY A 184 8.69 -19.80 -6.02
N LEU A 185 8.99 -19.34 -4.80
CA LEU A 185 8.87 -17.93 -4.37
C LEU A 185 10.22 -17.18 -4.36
N ASP A 186 11.31 -17.89 -4.68
CA ASP A 186 12.68 -17.35 -4.67
C ASP A 186 12.99 -16.55 -5.94
#